data_71267197b4ab60f19d0e8d5ad3728c22
#
_entry.id   71267197b4ab60f19d0e8d5ad3728c22
#
_cell.length_a   1.000
_cell.length_b   1.000
_cell.length_c   1.000
_cell.angle_alpha   90.00
_cell.angle_beta   90.00
_cell.angle_gamma   90.00
#
_symmetry.space_group_name_H-M   'P 1'
#
loop_
_entity.id
_entity.type
_entity.pdbx_description
1 polymer ?
#
loop_
_entity_poly.entity_id
_entity_poly.type
_entity_poly.pdbx_seq_one_letter_code
_entity_poly.pdbx_strand_id
1 'polypeptide(L)'
;MAYYNIEKRLKSDGTPRYRCNVIIKEKGVITYRESKTFPKHAHAKTWGTQKVMELDLYGIPSSNAVDGLTVRDLLHKYLNDPNAGGKAGRTKRYVLELLMDSDISAIKLSELTENDVIEHCRLRNNAGAGPATVSHDVSYLGSVLDAAKPVYGINYTSNPAKAARPYLLKLGLIGKSNRRNRRPASDELDMLIEGLQQRSTHKCSKIPFVDILKFSVWSCMRIGEVCRLRWEDLDQEQKSILVRDRKDPRKKEGNHMKVALLGEAWDIVQRQPKKSEFIFPYNSTSVTAGFQRVRSKLGIKDLRYHDLRREGASRLFEAGFSIEEVAQVTGHRSLNVLWQVYTELYPKSLHNRFEELQRSRNKTP
;
A
#
# COMPACT_ATOMS: atom_id res chain seq x y z
N MET A 1 -18.05 -19.77 -37.31
CA MET A 1 -18.49 -20.82 -36.40
C MET A 1 -17.36 -21.81 -36.25
N ALA A 2 -16.97 -22.12 -35.04
CA ALA A 2 -15.92 -23.10 -34.78
C ALA A 2 -16.46 -24.52 -34.95
N TYR A 3 -15.65 -25.44 -35.46
CA TYR A 3 -15.97 -26.87 -35.55
C TYR A 3 -14.71 -27.69 -35.36
N TYR A 4 -14.88 -28.99 -35.05
CA TYR A 4 -13.74 -29.89 -34.94
C TYR A 4 -13.96 -31.16 -35.78
N ASN A 5 -12.84 -31.77 -36.19
CA ASN A 5 -12.81 -33.11 -36.74
C ASN A 5 -11.78 -33.97 -36.01
N ILE A 6 -12.00 -35.32 -36.02
CA ILE A 6 -11.09 -36.27 -35.38
C ILE A 6 -10.61 -37.26 -36.44
N GLU A 7 -9.29 -37.33 -36.60
CA GLU A 7 -8.62 -38.28 -37.50
C GLU A 7 -8.01 -39.41 -36.68
N LYS A 8 -8.31 -40.66 -37.05
CA LYS A 8 -7.64 -41.84 -36.52
C LYS A 8 -6.31 -42.01 -37.26
N ARG A 9 -5.19 -42.06 -36.54
CA ARG A 9 -3.86 -42.33 -37.06
C ARG A 9 -3.27 -43.53 -36.35
N LEU A 10 -2.47 -44.35 -37.04
CA LEU A 10 -1.74 -45.43 -36.44
C LEU A 10 -0.28 -45.00 -36.23
N LYS A 11 0.28 -45.37 -35.12
CA LYS A 11 1.73 -45.31 -34.90
C LYS A 11 2.45 -46.42 -35.66
N SER A 12 3.77 -46.37 -35.75
CA SER A 12 4.62 -47.42 -36.33
C SER A 12 4.45 -48.79 -35.66
N ASP A 13 4.00 -48.83 -34.39
CA ASP A 13 3.67 -50.03 -33.62
C ASP A 13 2.23 -50.51 -33.76
N GLY A 14 1.44 -49.93 -34.68
CA GLY A 14 0.03 -50.26 -34.90
C GLY A 14 -0.95 -49.66 -33.88
N THR A 15 -0.48 -48.97 -32.84
CA THR A 15 -1.36 -48.40 -31.82
C THR A 15 -2.16 -47.21 -32.36
N PRO A 16 -3.51 -47.18 -32.18
CA PRO A 16 -4.32 -46.08 -32.67
C PRO A 16 -4.12 -44.81 -31.84
N ARG A 17 -4.07 -43.67 -32.53
CA ARG A 17 -4.09 -42.31 -31.95
C ARG A 17 -5.19 -41.50 -32.67
N TYR A 18 -5.73 -40.55 -31.93
CA TYR A 18 -6.84 -39.72 -32.39
C TYR A 18 -6.41 -38.26 -32.38
N ARG A 19 -6.22 -37.68 -33.56
CA ARG A 19 -5.87 -36.26 -33.70
C ARG A 19 -7.16 -35.47 -33.88
N CYS A 20 -7.46 -34.61 -32.92
CA CYS A 20 -8.53 -33.65 -33.01
C CYS A 20 -8.00 -32.33 -33.57
N ASN A 21 -8.64 -31.82 -34.63
CA ASN A 21 -8.35 -30.51 -35.22
C ASN A 21 -9.56 -29.63 -34.99
N VAL A 22 -9.41 -28.52 -34.31
CA VAL A 22 -10.42 -27.48 -34.16
C VAL A 22 -10.12 -26.37 -35.16
N ILE A 23 -11.13 -25.94 -35.90
CA ILE A 23 -10.94 -25.04 -37.04
C ILE A 23 -12.07 -23.99 -37.04
N ILE A 24 -11.68 -22.71 -37.32
CA ILE A 24 -12.64 -21.68 -37.73
C ILE A 24 -12.33 -21.27 -39.16
N LYS A 25 -13.39 -21.21 -39.99
CA LYS A 25 -13.30 -20.69 -41.35
C LYS A 25 -14.19 -19.47 -41.51
N GLU A 26 -13.63 -18.41 -42.10
CA GLU A 26 -14.35 -17.21 -42.50
C GLU A 26 -14.18 -16.99 -44.01
N LYS A 27 -15.29 -16.86 -44.69
CA LYS A 27 -15.30 -16.69 -46.17
C LYS A 27 -14.42 -17.72 -46.93
N GLY A 28 -14.43 -18.98 -46.45
CA GLY A 28 -13.65 -20.07 -47.06
C GLY A 28 -12.17 -20.16 -46.60
N VAL A 29 -11.65 -19.16 -45.91
CA VAL A 29 -10.27 -19.13 -45.42
C VAL A 29 -10.22 -19.63 -43.98
N ILE A 30 -9.21 -20.43 -43.63
CA ILE A 30 -9.00 -20.87 -42.25
C ILE A 30 -8.38 -19.70 -41.47
N THR A 31 -9.15 -19.15 -40.53
CA THR A 31 -8.70 -18.06 -39.65
C THR A 31 -8.10 -18.56 -38.32
N TYR A 32 -8.47 -19.80 -37.95
CA TYR A 32 -7.92 -20.43 -36.75
C TYR A 32 -7.81 -21.94 -36.94
N ARG A 33 -6.71 -22.54 -36.45
CA ARG A 33 -6.53 -23.99 -36.40
C ARG A 33 -5.69 -24.39 -35.21
N GLU A 34 -6.22 -25.26 -34.33
CA GLU A 34 -5.52 -25.90 -33.24
C GLU A 34 -5.68 -27.42 -33.33
N SER A 35 -4.61 -28.19 -33.05
CA SER A 35 -4.63 -29.65 -33.16
C SER A 35 -4.01 -30.30 -31.95
N LYS A 36 -4.67 -31.35 -31.42
CA LYS A 36 -4.13 -32.13 -30.30
C LYS A 36 -4.38 -33.62 -30.53
N THR A 37 -3.40 -34.49 -30.15
CA THR A 37 -3.48 -35.93 -30.35
C THR A 37 -3.68 -36.66 -29.05
N PHE A 38 -4.61 -37.61 -29.01
CA PHE A 38 -5.03 -38.31 -27.81
C PHE A 38 -4.94 -39.85 -28.02
N PRO A 39 -4.76 -40.62 -26.91
CA PRO A 39 -4.72 -42.08 -26.97
C PRO A 39 -6.12 -42.70 -27.16
N LYS A 40 -7.19 -42.00 -26.76
CA LYS A 40 -8.59 -42.49 -26.85
C LYS A 40 -9.45 -41.48 -27.62
N HIS A 41 -10.37 -42.01 -28.44
CA HIS A 41 -11.34 -41.20 -29.22
C HIS A 41 -12.20 -40.31 -28.31
N ALA A 42 -12.66 -40.85 -27.16
CA ALA A 42 -13.47 -40.08 -26.22
C ALA A 42 -12.77 -38.81 -25.71
N HIS A 43 -11.47 -38.90 -25.40
CA HIS A 43 -10.69 -37.73 -24.93
C HIS A 43 -10.53 -36.69 -26.05
N ALA A 44 -10.33 -37.12 -27.29
CA ALA A 44 -10.29 -36.22 -28.45
C ALA A 44 -11.61 -35.49 -28.65
N LYS A 45 -12.75 -36.21 -28.51
CA LYS A 45 -14.09 -35.63 -28.60
C LYS A 45 -14.37 -34.61 -27.50
N THR A 46 -14.09 -34.96 -26.25
CA THR A 46 -14.29 -34.04 -25.12
C THR A 46 -13.47 -32.74 -25.28
N TRP A 47 -12.19 -32.87 -25.64
CA TRP A 47 -11.34 -31.71 -25.87
C TRP A 47 -11.85 -30.86 -27.04
N GLY A 48 -12.24 -31.47 -28.15
CA GLY A 48 -12.78 -30.76 -29.30
C GLY A 48 -14.06 -29.99 -28.99
N THR A 49 -14.99 -30.60 -28.26
CA THR A 49 -16.23 -29.92 -27.82
C THR A 49 -15.95 -28.76 -26.88
N GLN A 50 -15.07 -28.94 -25.89
CA GLN A 50 -14.69 -27.86 -24.94
C GLN A 50 -14.02 -26.69 -25.68
N LYS A 51 -13.13 -27.01 -26.65
CA LYS A 51 -12.41 -25.96 -27.38
C LYS A 51 -13.30 -25.19 -28.34
N VAL A 52 -14.25 -25.86 -28.98
CA VAL A 52 -15.28 -25.19 -29.81
C VAL A 52 -16.13 -24.27 -28.95
N MET A 53 -16.59 -24.74 -27.80
CA MET A 53 -17.38 -23.95 -26.87
C MET A 53 -16.59 -22.71 -26.36
N GLU A 54 -15.30 -22.88 -26.05
CA GLU A 54 -14.41 -21.78 -25.68
C GLU A 54 -14.31 -20.73 -26.81
N LEU A 55 -14.11 -21.18 -28.04
CA LEU A 55 -13.98 -20.29 -29.19
C LEU A 55 -15.28 -19.58 -29.55
N ASP A 56 -16.44 -20.23 -29.38
CA ASP A 56 -17.75 -19.63 -29.61
C ASP A 56 -18.12 -18.61 -28.55
N LEU A 57 -17.70 -18.83 -27.28
CA LEU A 57 -17.94 -17.90 -26.16
C LEU A 57 -16.96 -16.71 -26.13
N TYR A 58 -15.69 -16.94 -26.45
CA TYR A 58 -14.63 -15.96 -26.26
C TYR A 58 -13.96 -15.48 -27.55
N GLY A 59 -14.34 -16.05 -28.69
CA GLY A 59 -13.76 -15.76 -30.02
C GLY A 59 -12.39 -16.41 -30.24
N ILE A 60 -11.82 -16.17 -31.43
CA ILE A 60 -10.45 -16.60 -31.74
C ILE A 60 -9.50 -15.89 -30.79
N PRO A 61 -8.63 -16.62 -30.04
CA PRO A 61 -7.58 -15.98 -29.29
C PRO A 61 -6.78 -15.08 -30.23
N SER A 62 -6.83 -13.77 -30.04
CA SER A 62 -6.01 -12.86 -30.82
C SER A 62 -4.56 -13.35 -30.70
N SER A 63 -3.81 -13.32 -31.80
CA SER A 63 -2.41 -13.73 -31.88
C SER A 63 -1.45 -12.78 -31.16
N ASN A 64 -1.92 -12.10 -30.12
CA ASN A 64 -1.09 -11.52 -29.10
C ASN A 64 -0.52 -12.69 -28.28
N ALA A 65 0.39 -13.40 -28.92
CA ALA A 65 1.02 -14.58 -28.37
C ALA A 65 1.69 -14.21 -27.06
N VAL A 66 1.29 -14.88 -26.00
CA VAL A 66 2.02 -14.90 -24.71
C VAL A 66 3.42 -15.50 -24.95
N ASP A 67 3.55 -16.28 -26.04
CA ASP A 67 4.78 -16.95 -26.45
C ASP A 67 5.87 -15.92 -26.79
N GLY A 68 6.85 -15.86 -25.90
CA GLY A 68 8.01 -14.97 -26.00
C GLY A 68 7.96 -13.72 -25.10
N LEU A 69 6.79 -13.30 -24.59
CA LEU A 69 6.71 -12.18 -23.67
C LEU A 69 7.20 -12.57 -22.26
N THR A 70 8.13 -11.79 -21.75
CA THR A 70 8.64 -11.93 -20.36
C THR A 70 7.82 -11.10 -19.37
N VAL A 71 8.01 -11.40 -18.09
CA VAL A 71 7.50 -10.56 -16.99
C VAL A 71 8.04 -9.13 -17.12
N ARG A 72 9.29 -8.96 -17.54
CA ARG A 72 9.90 -7.65 -17.80
C ARG A 72 9.14 -6.84 -18.86
N ASP A 73 8.77 -7.46 -19.95
CA ASP A 73 8.06 -6.80 -21.05
C ASP A 73 6.69 -6.28 -20.55
N LEU A 74 5.99 -7.08 -19.76
CA LEU A 74 4.71 -6.67 -19.19
C LEU A 74 4.88 -5.55 -18.14
N LEU A 75 5.88 -5.64 -17.27
CA LEU A 75 6.21 -4.58 -16.30
C LEU A 75 6.56 -3.28 -17.00
N HIS A 76 7.39 -3.34 -18.04
CA HIS A 76 7.76 -2.18 -18.85
C HIS A 76 6.53 -1.54 -19.51
N LYS A 77 5.68 -2.35 -20.14
CA LYS A 77 4.43 -1.88 -20.73
C LYS A 77 3.53 -1.20 -19.72
N TYR A 78 3.38 -1.81 -18.52
CA TYR A 78 2.60 -1.23 -17.44
C TYR A 78 3.14 0.10 -16.94
N LEU A 79 4.46 0.20 -16.71
CA LEU A 79 5.11 1.41 -16.19
C LEU A 79 5.03 2.59 -17.17
N ASN A 80 5.06 2.32 -18.47
CA ASN A 80 4.98 3.34 -19.51
C ASN A 80 3.54 3.73 -19.89
N ASP A 81 2.54 3.01 -19.40
CA ASP A 81 1.14 3.39 -19.61
C ASP A 81 0.75 4.59 -18.74
N PRO A 82 0.35 5.74 -19.35
CA PRO A 82 -0.05 6.94 -18.61
C PRO A 82 -1.22 6.71 -17.64
N ASN A 83 -2.11 5.75 -17.97
CA ASN A 83 -3.31 5.46 -17.19
C ASN A 83 -3.08 4.41 -16.09
N ALA A 84 -1.99 3.65 -16.16
CA ALA A 84 -1.60 2.64 -15.18
C ALA A 84 -0.35 3.05 -14.40
N GLY A 85 0.83 2.83 -14.98
CA GLY A 85 2.11 3.18 -14.36
C GLY A 85 2.32 4.68 -14.19
N GLY A 86 1.81 5.51 -15.10
CA GLY A 86 1.86 6.97 -15.01
C GLY A 86 1.16 7.51 -13.76
N LYS A 87 0.07 6.85 -13.34
CA LYS A 87 -0.67 7.16 -12.10
C LYS A 87 -0.18 6.40 -10.87
N ALA A 88 0.86 5.56 -11.00
CA ALA A 88 1.41 4.81 -9.89
C ALA A 88 2.09 5.75 -8.88
N GLY A 89 1.78 5.57 -7.60
CA GLY A 89 2.48 6.27 -6.54
C GLY A 89 3.95 5.84 -6.45
N ARG A 90 4.79 6.70 -5.86
CA ARG A 90 6.25 6.50 -5.74
C ARG A 90 6.66 5.09 -5.31
N THR A 91 6.01 4.54 -4.29
CA THR A 91 6.33 3.19 -3.77
C THR A 91 6.05 2.11 -4.80
N LYS A 92 4.90 2.17 -5.49
CA LYS A 92 4.55 1.18 -6.50
C LYS A 92 5.52 1.24 -7.67
N ARG A 93 5.86 2.43 -8.16
CA ARG A 93 6.84 2.62 -9.22
C ARG A 93 8.20 2.02 -8.84
N TYR A 94 8.74 2.40 -7.68
CA TYR A 94 10.01 1.86 -7.17
C TYR A 94 10.03 0.34 -7.10
N VAL A 95 8.96 -0.29 -6.58
CA VAL A 95 8.89 -1.76 -6.47
C VAL A 95 8.78 -2.41 -7.85
N LEU A 96 8.05 -1.82 -8.80
CA LEU A 96 7.97 -2.37 -10.17
C LEU A 96 9.30 -2.24 -10.90
N GLU A 97 10.05 -1.16 -10.71
CA GLU A 97 11.41 -0.98 -11.22
C GLU A 97 12.36 -2.03 -10.61
N LEU A 98 12.30 -2.24 -9.29
CA LEU A 98 13.08 -3.29 -8.61
C LEU A 98 12.73 -4.69 -9.13
N LEU A 99 11.46 -4.98 -9.40
CA LEU A 99 11.05 -6.25 -10.01
C LEU A 99 11.63 -6.41 -11.42
N MET A 100 11.71 -5.34 -12.21
CA MET A 100 12.33 -5.36 -13.54
C MET A 100 13.84 -5.72 -13.49
N ASP A 101 14.51 -5.34 -12.43
CA ASP A 101 15.94 -5.62 -12.22
C ASP A 101 16.21 -6.98 -11.56
N SER A 102 15.16 -7.72 -11.17
CA SER A 102 15.28 -9.03 -10.53
C SER A 102 15.11 -10.19 -11.51
N ASP A 103 15.63 -11.38 -11.14
CA ASP A 103 15.64 -12.58 -11.99
C ASP A 103 14.24 -13.00 -12.47
N ILE A 104 13.21 -12.83 -11.65
CA ILE A 104 11.83 -13.14 -12.01
C ILE A 104 11.36 -12.39 -13.26
N SER A 105 11.95 -11.24 -13.57
CA SER A 105 11.59 -10.43 -14.73
C SER A 105 11.98 -11.09 -16.07
N ALA A 106 12.99 -11.96 -16.08
CA ALA A 106 13.45 -12.65 -17.28
C ALA A 106 12.58 -13.87 -17.65
N ILE A 107 11.74 -14.33 -16.74
CA ILE A 107 10.88 -15.50 -16.96
C ILE A 107 9.77 -15.13 -17.96
N LYS A 108 9.50 -16.03 -18.92
CA LYS A 108 8.39 -15.86 -19.83
C LYS A 108 7.06 -15.98 -19.08
N LEU A 109 6.07 -15.18 -19.49
CA LEU A 109 4.74 -15.21 -18.85
C LEU A 109 4.10 -16.59 -18.90
N SER A 110 4.30 -17.35 -19.99
CA SER A 110 3.80 -18.72 -20.15
C SER A 110 4.46 -19.75 -19.21
N GLU A 111 5.63 -19.43 -18.67
CA GLU A 111 6.46 -20.31 -17.83
C GLU A 111 6.42 -19.89 -16.35
N LEU A 112 5.91 -18.70 -16.03
CA LEU A 112 5.88 -18.16 -14.66
C LEU A 112 5.00 -18.99 -13.75
N THR A 113 5.56 -19.48 -12.65
CA THR A 113 4.91 -20.34 -11.65
C THR A 113 4.85 -19.70 -10.27
N GLU A 114 4.08 -20.29 -9.36
CA GLU A 114 4.05 -19.94 -7.94
C GLU A 114 5.43 -20.13 -7.27
N ASN A 115 6.19 -21.14 -7.71
CA ASN A 115 7.52 -21.41 -7.17
C ASN A 115 8.50 -20.28 -7.48
N ASP A 116 8.42 -19.69 -8.67
CA ASP A 116 9.27 -18.55 -9.05
C ASP A 116 8.98 -17.33 -8.17
N VAL A 117 7.71 -17.09 -7.84
CA VAL A 117 7.33 -16.01 -6.93
C VAL A 117 7.81 -16.29 -5.51
N ILE A 118 7.74 -17.54 -5.05
CA ILE A 118 8.24 -17.95 -3.73
C ILE A 118 9.75 -17.74 -3.67
N GLU A 119 10.47 -18.16 -4.71
CA GLU A 119 11.93 -18.01 -4.76
C GLU A 119 12.36 -16.54 -4.80
N HIS A 120 11.68 -15.70 -5.60
CA HIS A 120 11.88 -14.25 -5.55
C HIS A 120 11.72 -13.71 -4.12
N CYS A 121 10.67 -14.11 -3.40
CA CYS A 121 10.44 -13.67 -2.03
C CYS A 121 11.55 -14.13 -1.06
N ARG A 122 12.09 -15.35 -1.24
CA ARG A 122 13.21 -15.86 -0.45
C ARG A 122 14.47 -15.02 -0.68
N LEU A 123 14.83 -14.77 -1.94
CA LEU A 123 15.96 -13.93 -2.31
C LEU A 123 15.86 -12.54 -1.72
N ARG A 124 14.66 -11.94 -1.77
CA ARG A 124 14.40 -10.63 -1.17
C ARG A 124 14.56 -10.61 0.35
N ASN A 125 14.05 -11.63 1.04
CA ASN A 125 14.22 -11.73 2.49
C ASN A 125 15.69 -11.98 2.87
N ASN A 126 16.40 -12.82 2.14
CA ASN A 126 17.83 -13.07 2.35
C ASN A 126 18.67 -11.80 2.13
N ALA A 127 18.24 -10.92 1.22
CA ALA A 127 18.84 -9.59 1.01
C ALA A 127 18.43 -8.55 2.07
N GLY A 128 17.71 -8.97 3.15
CA GLY A 128 17.34 -8.12 4.29
C GLY A 128 16.01 -7.38 4.16
N ALA A 129 15.22 -7.63 3.11
CA ALA A 129 13.88 -7.05 3.02
C ALA A 129 12.92 -7.77 3.97
N GLY A 130 12.27 -7.04 4.87
CA GLY A 130 11.29 -7.63 5.78
C GLY A 130 10.01 -8.09 5.08
N PRO A 131 9.24 -9.05 5.69
CA PRO A 131 8.03 -9.65 5.10
C PRO A 131 6.98 -8.63 4.63
N ALA A 132 6.82 -7.51 5.34
CA ALA A 132 5.90 -6.45 4.95
C ALA A 132 6.33 -5.74 3.66
N THR A 133 7.63 -5.58 3.44
CA THR A 133 8.20 -4.98 2.22
C THR A 133 8.01 -5.93 1.04
N VAL A 134 8.37 -7.21 1.20
CA VAL A 134 8.21 -8.25 0.17
C VAL A 134 6.73 -8.46 -0.19
N SER A 135 5.80 -8.24 0.75
CA SER A 135 4.35 -8.25 0.47
C SER A 135 3.94 -7.21 -0.59
N HIS A 136 4.67 -6.10 -0.75
CA HIS A 136 4.44 -5.13 -1.81
C HIS A 136 4.89 -5.67 -3.17
N ASP A 137 6.02 -6.38 -3.25
CA ASP A 137 6.52 -6.99 -4.48
C ASP A 137 5.45 -7.92 -5.06
N VAL A 138 4.94 -8.85 -4.24
CA VAL A 138 3.88 -9.80 -4.63
C VAL A 138 2.57 -9.09 -5.02
N SER A 139 2.17 -8.08 -4.26
CA SER A 139 0.91 -7.36 -4.52
C SER A 139 0.97 -6.54 -5.81
N TYR A 140 2.09 -5.90 -6.09
CA TYR A 140 2.23 -5.07 -7.29
C TYR A 140 2.49 -5.91 -8.54
N LEU A 141 3.29 -6.99 -8.44
CA LEU A 141 3.41 -7.98 -9.51
C LEU A 141 2.03 -8.54 -9.87
N GLY A 142 1.27 -9.01 -8.87
CA GLY A 142 -0.08 -9.52 -9.08
C GLY A 142 -1.01 -8.52 -9.76
N SER A 143 -0.91 -7.21 -9.42
CA SER A 143 -1.72 -6.18 -10.09
C SER A 143 -1.33 -5.94 -11.55
N VAL A 144 -0.07 -6.18 -11.92
CA VAL A 144 0.41 -6.06 -13.30
C VAL A 144 0.00 -7.28 -14.11
N LEU A 145 0.10 -8.48 -13.55
CA LEU A 145 -0.37 -9.72 -14.19
C LEU A 145 -1.87 -9.68 -14.46
N ASP A 146 -2.67 -9.16 -13.52
CA ASP A 146 -4.13 -8.97 -13.73
C ASP A 146 -4.45 -8.00 -14.87
N ALA A 147 -3.60 -7.04 -15.13
CA ALA A 147 -3.80 -6.05 -16.20
C ALA A 147 -3.48 -6.61 -17.59
N ALA A 148 -2.78 -7.73 -17.71
CA ALA A 148 -2.30 -8.28 -18.98
C ALA A 148 -3.42 -8.44 -20.00
N LYS A 149 -4.50 -9.14 -19.67
CA LYS A 149 -5.63 -9.38 -20.59
C LYS A 149 -6.55 -8.17 -20.72
N PRO A 150 -7.13 -7.61 -19.65
CA PRO A 150 -8.15 -6.57 -19.78
C PRO A 150 -7.62 -5.23 -20.29
N VAL A 151 -6.36 -4.90 -19.99
CA VAL A 151 -5.77 -3.58 -20.35
C VAL A 151 -4.95 -3.67 -21.62
N TYR A 152 -4.20 -4.76 -21.81
CA TYR A 152 -3.22 -4.87 -22.90
C TYR A 152 -3.59 -5.90 -23.97
N GLY A 153 -4.71 -6.62 -23.82
CA GLY A 153 -5.14 -7.65 -24.77
C GLY A 153 -4.20 -8.86 -24.84
N ILE A 154 -3.23 -8.97 -23.92
CA ILE A 154 -2.34 -10.12 -23.83
C ILE A 154 -3.15 -11.28 -23.24
N ASN A 155 -3.26 -12.39 -23.98
CA ASN A 155 -4.08 -13.54 -23.57
C ASN A 155 -3.46 -14.34 -22.41
N TYR A 156 -3.11 -13.65 -21.33
CA TYR A 156 -2.58 -14.21 -20.10
C TYR A 156 -3.58 -14.00 -18.96
N THR A 157 -4.04 -15.09 -18.37
CA THR A 157 -5.07 -15.10 -17.32
C THR A 157 -4.57 -15.68 -15.98
N SER A 158 -3.38 -16.29 -15.98
CA SER A 158 -2.77 -16.81 -14.76
C SER A 158 -2.25 -15.67 -13.89
N ASN A 159 -2.33 -15.86 -12.58
CA ASN A 159 -1.71 -14.94 -11.62
C ASN A 159 -0.98 -15.70 -10.50
N PRO A 160 0.22 -16.21 -10.77
CA PRO A 160 1.01 -16.95 -9.79
C PRO A 160 1.32 -16.14 -8.53
N ALA A 161 1.43 -14.81 -8.64
CA ALA A 161 1.64 -13.95 -7.48
C ALA A 161 0.45 -13.97 -6.50
N LYS A 162 -0.78 -14.05 -7.01
CA LYS A 162 -1.97 -14.23 -6.16
C LYS A 162 -2.07 -15.66 -5.63
N ALA A 163 -1.82 -16.65 -6.48
CA ALA A 163 -1.92 -18.05 -6.13
C ALA A 163 -0.87 -18.46 -5.05
N ALA A 164 0.35 -17.93 -5.12
CA ALA A 164 1.41 -18.17 -4.14
C ALA A 164 1.12 -17.52 -2.76
N ARG A 165 0.26 -16.49 -2.70
CA ARG A 165 0.09 -15.65 -1.50
C ARG A 165 -0.24 -16.43 -0.21
N PRO A 166 -1.14 -17.43 -0.18
CA PRO A 166 -1.42 -18.21 1.03
C PRO A 166 -0.18 -18.96 1.55
N TYR A 167 0.61 -19.51 0.64
CA TYR A 167 1.83 -20.24 0.97
C TYR A 167 2.92 -19.29 1.48
N LEU A 168 3.08 -18.12 0.84
CA LEU A 168 4.02 -17.08 1.25
C LEU A 168 3.73 -16.58 2.68
N LEU A 169 2.45 -16.44 3.05
CA LEU A 169 2.04 -16.10 4.42
C LEU A 169 2.38 -17.22 5.40
N LYS A 170 2.10 -18.47 5.04
CA LYS A 170 2.40 -19.65 5.88
C LYS A 170 3.90 -19.83 6.10
N LEU A 171 4.72 -19.52 5.08
CA LEU A 171 6.17 -19.58 5.15
C LEU A 171 6.80 -18.35 5.86
N GLY A 172 5.99 -17.34 6.22
CA GLY A 172 6.50 -16.10 6.82
C GLY A 172 7.29 -15.18 5.88
N LEU A 173 7.32 -15.48 4.57
CA LEU A 173 8.07 -14.72 3.56
C LEU A 173 7.41 -13.36 3.26
N ILE A 174 6.10 -13.27 3.43
CA ILE A 174 5.34 -12.02 3.39
C ILE A 174 4.52 -11.87 4.67
N GLY A 175 4.15 -10.64 5.02
CA GLY A 175 3.37 -10.41 6.22
C GLY A 175 2.96 -8.95 6.40
N LYS A 176 2.39 -8.66 7.56
CA LYS A 176 2.13 -7.27 7.99
C LYS A 176 3.38 -6.72 8.67
N SER A 177 3.57 -5.40 8.61
CA SER A 177 4.60 -4.74 9.41
C SER A 177 4.32 -4.93 10.90
N ASN A 178 5.38 -5.08 11.69
CA ASN A 178 5.25 -5.07 13.14
C ASN A 178 4.56 -3.78 13.59
N ARG A 179 3.62 -3.93 14.51
CA ARG A 179 2.95 -2.77 15.11
C ARG A 179 3.96 -1.99 15.93
N ARG A 180 3.91 -0.67 15.78
CA ARG A 180 4.69 0.25 16.61
C ARG A 180 3.81 0.79 17.71
N ASN A 181 4.28 0.66 18.93
CA ASN A 181 3.65 1.25 20.12
C ASN A 181 4.59 2.28 20.80
N ARG A 182 5.70 2.67 20.16
CA ARG A 182 6.66 3.64 20.68
C ARG A 182 6.00 5.01 20.86
N ARG A 183 6.10 5.50 22.07
CA ARG A 183 5.72 6.84 22.51
C ARG A 183 6.97 7.52 23.07
N PRO A 184 7.26 8.80 22.75
CA PRO A 184 8.37 9.49 23.42
C PRO A 184 8.11 9.58 24.93
N ALA A 185 9.12 9.39 25.74
CA ALA A 185 9.07 9.74 27.15
C ALA A 185 9.08 11.27 27.30
N SER A 186 8.64 11.78 28.45
CA SER A 186 8.57 13.23 28.67
C SER A 186 9.93 13.88 28.55
N ASP A 187 10.96 13.31 29.17
CA ASP A 187 12.35 13.76 29.10
C ASP A 187 12.92 13.70 27.67
N GLU A 188 12.59 12.67 26.89
CA GLU A 188 13.00 12.58 25.48
C GLU A 188 12.38 13.71 24.64
N LEU A 189 11.15 14.09 24.95
CA LEU A 189 10.47 15.16 24.24
C LEU A 189 11.10 16.52 24.56
N ASP A 190 11.43 16.77 25.84
CA ASP A 190 12.08 17.97 26.27
C ASP A 190 13.50 18.10 25.70
N MET A 191 14.28 17.02 25.71
CA MET A 191 15.59 16.94 25.05
C MET A 191 15.50 17.23 23.56
N LEU A 192 14.46 16.71 22.88
CA LEU A 192 14.23 16.98 21.45
C LEU A 192 13.89 18.44 21.21
N ILE A 193 13.07 19.06 22.04
CA ILE A 193 12.73 20.49 21.94
C ILE A 193 13.99 21.33 22.05
N GLU A 194 14.82 21.11 23.07
CA GLU A 194 16.07 21.81 23.26
C GLU A 194 17.04 21.63 22.09
N GLY A 195 17.26 20.39 21.67
CA GLY A 195 18.14 20.07 20.53
C GLY A 195 17.66 20.66 19.21
N LEU A 196 16.35 20.71 18.98
CA LEU A 196 15.75 21.35 17.82
C LEU A 196 15.80 22.87 17.90
N GLN A 197 15.69 23.45 19.09
CA GLN A 197 15.89 24.87 19.33
C GLN A 197 17.32 25.28 18.97
N GLN A 198 18.33 24.57 19.48
CA GLN A 198 19.74 24.78 19.10
C GLN A 198 19.97 24.67 17.61
N ARG A 199 19.29 23.69 16.94
CA ARG A 199 19.36 23.56 15.49
C ARG A 199 18.76 24.74 14.76
N SER A 200 17.69 25.33 15.27
CA SER A 200 17.02 26.50 14.66
C SER A 200 17.85 27.77 14.72
N THR A 201 18.80 27.88 15.64
CA THR A 201 19.73 29.04 15.73
C THR A 201 20.84 29.01 14.68
N HIS A 202 21.02 27.90 13.96
CA HIS A 202 22.03 27.80 12.93
C HIS A 202 21.69 28.72 11.74
N LYS A 203 22.64 29.54 11.29
CA LYS A 203 22.47 30.57 10.24
C LYS A 203 21.75 30.08 8.98
N CYS A 204 21.90 28.82 8.59
CA CYS A 204 21.27 28.22 7.41
C CYS A 204 19.92 27.56 7.70
N SER A 205 19.44 27.53 8.95
CA SER A 205 18.18 26.89 9.30
C SER A 205 17.04 27.90 9.24
N LYS A 206 16.14 27.69 8.25
CA LYS A 206 14.90 28.50 8.12
C LYS A 206 13.67 27.80 8.65
N ILE A 207 13.80 26.55 9.11
CA ILE A 207 12.68 25.69 9.55
C ILE A 207 12.46 25.91 11.05
N PRO A 208 11.24 26.31 11.48
CA PRO A 208 10.88 26.42 12.89
C PRO A 208 10.57 25.03 13.47
N PHE A 209 11.62 24.24 13.68
CA PHE A 209 11.49 22.82 14.05
C PHE A 209 10.66 22.60 15.31
N VAL A 210 10.84 23.46 16.33
CA VAL A 210 10.13 23.34 17.61
C VAL A 210 8.63 23.59 17.41
N ASP A 211 8.27 24.63 16.67
CA ASP A 211 6.87 24.94 16.39
C ASP A 211 6.21 23.79 15.61
N ILE A 212 6.88 23.28 14.59
CA ILE A 212 6.35 22.17 13.77
C ILE A 212 6.24 20.89 14.60
N LEU A 213 7.18 20.60 15.50
CA LEU A 213 7.12 19.45 16.39
C LEU A 213 5.92 19.58 17.35
N LYS A 214 5.82 20.69 18.09
CA LYS A 214 4.73 20.96 19.01
C LYS A 214 3.37 20.93 18.29
N PHE A 215 3.26 21.62 17.14
CA PHE A 215 2.06 21.61 16.33
C PHE A 215 1.67 20.17 15.91
N SER A 216 2.64 19.33 15.51
CA SER A 216 2.36 17.94 15.12
C SER A 216 1.86 17.08 16.29
N VAL A 217 2.31 17.35 17.52
CA VAL A 217 1.78 16.69 18.72
C VAL A 217 0.36 17.14 18.99
N TRP A 218 0.10 18.45 19.09
CA TRP A 218 -1.21 19.00 19.42
C TRP A 218 -2.30 18.75 18.37
N SER A 219 -1.94 18.84 17.09
CA SER A 219 -2.89 18.62 15.98
C SER A 219 -3.02 17.14 15.58
N CYS A 220 -2.15 16.27 16.04
CA CYS A 220 -2.06 14.87 15.63
C CYS A 220 -1.97 14.70 14.09
N MET A 221 -1.57 15.71 13.33
CA MET A 221 -1.49 15.68 11.87
C MET A 221 -0.26 14.94 11.39
N ARG A 222 -0.32 14.37 10.18
CA ARG A 222 0.87 13.86 9.50
C ARG A 222 1.71 15.02 9.02
N ILE A 223 3.06 14.90 9.06
CA ILE A 223 3.94 15.99 8.64
C ILE A 223 3.66 16.48 7.21
N GLY A 224 3.27 15.61 6.30
CA GLY A 224 2.87 16.01 4.95
C GLY A 224 1.52 16.76 4.90
N GLU A 225 0.65 16.59 5.89
CA GLU A 225 -0.56 17.42 6.07
C GLU A 225 -0.15 18.78 6.63
N VAL A 226 0.68 18.83 7.68
CA VAL A 226 1.17 20.07 8.30
C VAL A 226 1.82 21.01 7.25
N CYS A 227 2.72 20.49 6.42
CA CYS A 227 3.43 21.29 5.42
C CYS A 227 2.55 21.74 4.24
N ARG A 228 1.27 21.35 4.19
CA ARG A 228 0.32 21.76 3.14
C ARG A 228 -0.86 22.56 3.67
N LEU A 229 -0.86 22.91 4.96
CA LEU A 229 -1.90 23.76 5.54
C LEU A 229 -1.84 25.16 4.93
N ARG A 230 -3.01 25.68 4.54
CA ARG A 230 -3.13 27.00 3.89
C ARG A 230 -3.78 28.00 4.83
N TRP A 231 -3.40 29.26 4.70
CA TRP A 231 -4.03 30.35 5.45
C TRP A 231 -5.50 30.55 5.07
N GLU A 232 -5.87 30.33 3.81
CA GLU A 232 -7.27 30.42 3.36
C GLU A 232 -8.21 29.38 3.96
N ASP A 233 -7.65 28.25 4.45
CA ASP A 233 -8.38 27.16 5.08
C ASP A 233 -8.57 27.34 6.58
N LEU A 234 -8.01 28.41 7.17
CA LEU A 234 -8.06 28.70 8.60
C LEU A 234 -9.38 29.41 8.96
N ASP A 235 -10.13 28.80 9.85
CA ASP A 235 -11.34 29.39 10.42
C ASP A 235 -11.01 30.02 11.79
N GLN A 236 -11.03 31.35 11.82
CA GLN A 236 -10.69 32.14 13.02
C GLN A 236 -11.73 31.99 14.12
N GLU A 237 -13.01 31.94 13.76
CA GLU A 237 -14.10 31.86 14.70
C GLU A 237 -14.15 30.51 15.41
N GLN A 238 -14.02 29.43 14.65
CA GLN A 238 -14.09 28.06 15.19
C GLN A 238 -12.71 27.55 15.66
N LYS A 239 -11.65 28.33 15.53
CA LYS A 239 -10.26 27.91 15.81
C LYS A 239 -9.95 26.54 15.19
N SER A 240 -10.24 26.41 13.90
CA SER A 240 -10.13 25.15 13.16
C SER A 240 -9.51 25.38 11.80
N ILE A 241 -9.06 24.29 11.15
CA ILE A 241 -8.47 24.35 9.82
C ILE A 241 -8.98 23.22 8.94
N LEU A 242 -9.24 23.53 7.66
CA LEU A 242 -9.58 22.53 6.66
C LEU A 242 -8.29 21.85 6.16
N VAL A 243 -8.16 20.56 6.45
CA VAL A 243 -7.06 19.73 5.94
C VAL A 243 -7.51 19.08 4.64
N ARG A 244 -6.93 19.55 3.52
CA ARG A 244 -7.26 19.05 2.18
C ARG A 244 -6.60 17.70 1.91
N ASP A 245 -7.30 16.85 1.18
CA ASP A 245 -6.83 15.55 0.68
C ASP A 245 -6.11 14.71 1.75
N ARG A 246 -6.78 14.55 2.92
CA ARG A 246 -6.26 13.67 3.97
C ARG A 246 -6.14 12.25 3.43
N LYS A 247 -5.02 11.60 3.75
CA LYS A 247 -4.72 10.25 3.28
C LYS A 247 -5.83 9.27 3.64
N ASP A 248 -6.53 8.78 2.61
CA ASP A 248 -7.51 7.73 2.69
C ASP A 248 -7.17 6.62 1.69
N PRO A 249 -7.15 5.33 2.10
CA PRO A 249 -6.89 4.24 1.17
C PRO A 249 -7.97 4.06 0.10
N ARG A 250 -9.19 4.54 0.34
CA ARG A 250 -10.35 4.38 -0.56
C ARG A 250 -10.54 5.57 -1.50
N LYS A 251 -10.14 6.76 -1.08
CA LYS A 251 -10.35 8.01 -1.84
C LYS A 251 -9.08 8.86 -1.77
N LYS A 252 -8.39 9.03 -2.88
CA LYS A 252 -7.13 9.77 -2.95
C LYS A 252 -7.31 11.28 -2.95
N GLU A 253 -8.40 11.78 -3.53
CA GLU A 253 -8.67 13.20 -3.72
C GLU A 253 -10.06 13.56 -3.19
N GLY A 254 -10.24 14.81 -2.77
CA GLY A 254 -11.50 15.33 -2.24
C GLY A 254 -11.87 14.77 -0.86
N ASN A 255 -10.91 14.24 -0.12
CA ASN A 255 -11.10 13.84 1.28
C ASN A 255 -10.67 14.98 2.19
N HIS A 256 -11.49 16.04 2.23
CA HIS A 256 -11.25 17.21 3.08
C HIS A 256 -11.84 16.98 4.47
N MET A 257 -11.17 17.49 5.49
CA MET A 257 -11.63 17.36 6.86
C MET A 257 -11.29 18.61 7.68
N LYS A 258 -12.29 19.18 8.33
CA LYS A 258 -12.11 20.28 9.29
C LYS A 258 -11.61 19.71 10.61
N VAL A 259 -10.53 20.29 11.15
CA VAL A 259 -9.88 19.83 12.37
C VAL A 259 -9.74 21.01 13.33
N ALA A 260 -10.19 20.83 14.57
CA ALA A 260 -10.00 21.80 15.63
C ALA A 260 -8.50 21.93 15.99
N LEU A 261 -8.02 23.14 16.17
CA LEU A 261 -6.67 23.44 16.62
C LEU A 261 -6.66 23.58 18.14
N LEU A 262 -6.45 22.47 18.83
CA LEU A 262 -6.49 22.38 20.28
C LEU A 262 -5.18 22.81 20.94
N GLY A 263 -5.25 23.26 22.19
CA GLY A 263 -4.09 23.64 23.00
C GLY A 263 -3.18 24.64 22.27
N GLU A 264 -1.87 24.45 22.35
CA GLU A 264 -0.88 25.34 21.72
C GLU A 264 -0.96 25.36 20.17
N ALA A 265 -1.70 24.45 19.52
CA ALA A 265 -1.75 24.39 18.04
C ALA A 265 -2.29 25.70 17.45
N TRP A 266 -3.28 26.31 18.07
CA TRP A 266 -3.83 27.60 17.65
C TRP A 266 -2.80 28.71 17.73
N ASP A 267 -2.14 28.87 18.89
CA ASP A 267 -1.15 29.93 19.12
C ASP A 267 0.08 29.76 18.22
N ILE A 268 0.47 28.51 17.96
CA ILE A 268 1.56 28.21 17.03
C ILE A 268 1.21 28.68 15.62
N VAL A 269 -0.01 28.46 15.14
CA VAL A 269 -0.45 28.98 13.83
C VAL A 269 -0.45 30.49 13.80
N GLN A 270 -1.01 31.15 14.81
CA GLN A 270 -1.11 32.61 14.83
C GLN A 270 0.24 33.34 14.77
N ARG A 271 1.29 32.74 15.35
CA ARG A 271 2.63 33.34 15.32
C ARG A 271 3.46 33.02 14.07
N GLN A 272 2.95 32.17 13.13
CA GLN A 272 3.69 31.91 11.90
C GLN A 272 3.64 33.10 10.95
N PRO A 273 4.73 33.39 10.21
CA PRO A 273 4.77 34.52 9.28
C PRO A 273 3.92 34.24 8.05
N LYS A 274 3.01 35.19 7.72
CA LYS A 274 2.13 35.11 6.51
C LYS A 274 2.89 35.52 5.22
N LYS A 275 4.02 34.85 4.94
CA LYS A 275 4.87 35.14 3.76
C LYS A 275 4.61 34.18 2.59
N SER A 276 3.75 33.21 2.72
CA SER A 276 3.39 32.22 1.72
C SER A 276 1.90 31.89 1.82
N GLU A 277 1.33 31.24 0.82
CA GLU A 277 -0.02 30.67 0.90
C GLU A 277 -0.13 29.56 1.97
N PHE A 278 0.99 28.90 2.27
CA PHE A 278 1.07 27.85 3.29
C PHE A 278 1.50 28.41 4.66
N ILE A 279 0.93 27.84 5.72
CA ILE A 279 1.29 28.16 7.11
C ILE A 279 2.71 27.68 7.43
N PHE A 280 3.04 26.45 7.00
CA PHE A 280 4.36 25.86 7.15
C PHE A 280 4.96 25.52 5.78
N PRO A 281 5.50 26.49 5.02
CA PRO A 281 5.98 26.31 3.65
C PRO A 281 7.33 25.58 3.60
N TYR A 282 7.40 24.39 4.22
CA TYR A 282 8.63 23.62 4.32
C TYR A 282 8.46 22.22 3.72
N ASN A 283 9.56 21.67 3.20
CA ASN A 283 9.55 20.30 2.72
C ASN A 283 9.47 19.31 3.89
N SER A 284 8.46 18.45 3.89
CA SER A 284 8.21 17.47 4.95
C SER A 284 9.37 16.50 5.18
N THR A 285 10.12 16.15 4.10
CA THR A 285 11.32 15.31 4.18
C THR A 285 12.45 16.04 4.91
N SER A 286 12.61 17.35 4.65
CA SER A 286 13.61 18.17 5.34
C SER A 286 13.32 18.31 6.83
N VAL A 287 12.03 18.46 7.19
CA VAL A 287 11.60 18.49 8.60
C VAL A 287 11.92 17.16 9.29
N THR A 288 11.53 16.05 8.69
CA THR A 288 11.79 14.72 9.26
C THR A 288 13.27 14.39 9.34
N ALA A 289 14.07 14.78 8.34
CA ALA A 289 15.53 14.61 8.35
C ALA A 289 16.20 15.46 9.45
N GLY A 290 15.72 16.69 9.65
CA GLY A 290 16.19 17.56 10.75
C GLY A 290 15.92 16.93 12.12
N PHE A 291 14.70 16.49 12.35
CA PHE A 291 14.30 15.74 13.55
C PHE A 291 15.19 14.51 13.76
N GLN A 292 15.39 13.71 12.73
CA GLN A 292 16.16 12.47 12.83
C GLN A 292 17.63 12.71 13.18
N ARG A 293 18.25 13.78 12.63
CA ARG A 293 19.63 14.17 12.98
C ARG A 293 19.75 14.57 14.45
N VAL A 294 18.83 15.38 14.97
CA VAL A 294 18.81 15.79 16.38
C VAL A 294 18.58 14.58 17.29
N ARG A 295 17.56 13.76 16.99
CA ARG A 295 17.28 12.53 17.73
C ARG A 295 18.51 11.62 17.81
N SER A 296 19.21 11.41 16.68
CA SER A 296 20.42 10.55 16.64
C SER A 296 21.56 11.14 17.44
N LYS A 297 21.77 12.48 17.41
CA LYS A 297 22.76 13.18 18.20
C LYS A 297 22.51 13.05 19.72
N LEU A 298 21.23 13.03 20.11
CA LEU A 298 20.82 12.86 21.52
C LEU A 298 20.82 11.38 21.97
N GLY A 299 21.16 10.43 21.09
CA GLY A 299 21.18 9.01 21.43
C GLY A 299 19.79 8.38 21.62
N ILE A 300 18.72 9.09 21.30
CA ILE A 300 17.35 8.59 21.43
C ILE A 300 17.11 7.49 20.40
N LYS A 301 16.91 6.25 20.87
CA LYS A 301 16.75 5.07 20.03
C LYS A 301 15.29 4.89 19.61
N ASP A 302 15.10 4.37 18.41
CA ASP A 302 13.81 3.91 17.86
C ASP A 302 12.63 4.89 18.05
N LEU A 303 12.86 6.19 17.88
CA LEU A 303 11.81 7.19 17.82
C LEU A 303 11.72 7.76 16.40
N ARG A 304 10.54 7.74 15.81
CA ARG A 304 10.25 8.28 14.48
C ARG A 304 9.37 9.51 14.59
N TYR A 305 9.46 10.42 13.64
CA TYR A 305 8.61 11.61 13.60
C TYR A 305 7.11 11.26 13.67
N HIS A 306 6.70 10.15 13.02
CA HIS A 306 5.30 9.71 13.04
C HIS A 306 4.77 9.28 14.41
N ASP A 307 5.67 8.93 15.35
CA ASP A 307 5.31 8.56 16.70
C ASP A 307 4.77 9.77 17.51
N LEU A 308 5.09 11.01 17.08
CA LEU A 308 4.51 12.24 17.65
C LEU A 308 2.99 12.32 17.48
N ARG A 309 2.46 11.76 16.38
CA ARG A 309 1.01 11.67 16.18
C ARG A 309 0.36 10.71 17.17
N ARG A 310 1.06 9.62 17.53
CA ARG A 310 0.62 8.71 18.57
C ARG A 310 0.66 9.38 19.94
N GLU A 311 1.73 10.15 20.22
CA GLU A 311 1.86 10.96 21.42
C GLU A 311 0.69 11.92 21.58
N GLY A 312 0.35 12.66 20.53
CA GLY A 312 -0.78 13.59 20.55
C GLY A 312 -2.10 12.89 20.82
N ALA A 313 -2.38 11.77 20.11
CA ALA A 313 -3.58 10.98 20.35
C ALA A 313 -3.66 10.44 21.79
N SER A 314 -2.52 10.00 22.34
CA SER A 314 -2.43 9.54 23.74
C SER A 314 -2.75 10.65 24.73
N ARG A 315 -2.23 11.87 24.52
CA ARG A 315 -2.53 13.04 25.37
C ARG A 315 -4.02 13.42 25.36
N LEU A 316 -4.67 13.31 24.20
CA LEU A 316 -6.11 13.56 24.11
C LEU A 316 -6.91 12.54 24.93
N PHE A 317 -6.55 11.24 24.85
CA PHE A 317 -7.18 10.22 25.69
C PHE A 317 -6.91 10.46 27.19
N GLU A 318 -5.69 10.82 27.57
CA GLU A 318 -5.30 11.18 28.94
C GLU A 318 -6.06 12.42 29.45
N ALA A 319 -6.41 13.34 28.55
CA ALA A 319 -7.26 14.50 28.85
C ALA A 319 -8.76 14.18 28.92
N GLY A 320 -9.16 12.91 28.68
CA GLY A 320 -10.53 12.44 28.82
C GLY A 320 -11.38 12.49 27.54
N PHE A 321 -10.78 12.78 26.37
CA PHE A 321 -11.49 12.75 25.10
C PHE A 321 -11.94 11.32 24.75
N SER A 322 -13.15 11.21 24.18
CA SER A 322 -13.65 9.93 23.69
C SER A 322 -12.92 9.48 22.43
N ILE A 323 -13.05 8.21 22.08
CA ILE A 323 -12.39 7.66 20.89
C ILE A 323 -12.90 8.32 19.59
N GLU A 324 -14.15 8.73 19.55
CA GLU A 324 -14.79 9.44 18.44
C GLU A 324 -14.22 10.85 18.30
N GLU A 325 -14.04 11.56 19.41
CA GLU A 325 -13.46 12.90 19.44
C GLU A 325 -11.98 12.87 19.01
N VAL A 326 -11.22 11.91 19.53
CA VAL A 326 -9.83 11.69 19.09
C VAL A 326 -9.79 11.31 17.61
N ALA A 327 -10.77 10.55 17.10
CA ALA A 327 -10.85 10.23 15.67
C ALA A 327 -11.09 11.47 14.81
N GLN A 328 -11.90 12.44 15.28
CA GLN A 328 -12.13 13.71 14.58
C GLN A 328 -10.83 14.52 14.47
N VAL A 329 -10.08 14.66 15.56
CA VAL A 329 -8.79 15.39 15.54
C VAL A 329 -7.78 14.68 14.66
N THR A 330 -7.60 13.39 14.87
CA THR A 330 -6.58 12.60 14.16
C THR A 330 -6.98 12.29 12.72
N GLY A 331 -8.27 12.26 12.39
CA GLY A 331 -8.79 11.87 11.07
C GLY A 331 -8.69 10.38 10.80
N HIS A 332 -8.81 9.54 11.81
CA HIS A 332 -8.96 8.10 11.63
C HIS A 332 -10.40 7.75 11.29
N ARG A 333 -10.63 7.15 10.14
CA ARG A 333 -11.97 6.63 9.76
C ARG A 333 -12.26 5.28 10.39
N SER A 334 -11.23 4.48 10.65
CA SER A 334 -11.36 3.23 11.38
C SER A 334 -10.92 3.43 12.83
N LEU A 335 -11.83 3.23 13.74
CA LEU A 335 -11.57 3.34 15.18
C LEU A 335 -10.63 2.24 15.70
N ASN A 336 -10.49 1.13 14.94
CA ASN A 336 -9.64 0.00 15.36
C ASN A 336 -8.18 0.39 15.61
N VAL A 337 -7.65 1.40 14.90
CA VAL A 337 -6.29 1.88 15.11
C VAL A 337 -6.21 2.68 16.42
N LEU A 338 -7.21 3.51 16.69
CA LEU A 338 -7.29 4.31 17.92
C LEU A 338 -7.62 3.45 19.13
N TRP A 339 -8.47 2.43 18.96
CA TRP A 339 -8.77 1.47 20.00
C TRP A 339 -7.52 0.82 20.60
N GLN A 340 -6.53 0.53 19.76
CA GLN A 340 -5.26 -0.02 20.21
C GLN A 340 -4.43 0.99 21.01
N VAL A 341 -4.42 2.26 20.61
CA VAL A 341 -3.75 3.33 21.39
C VAL A 341 -4.45 3.49 22.74
N TYR A 342 -5.77 3.50 22.72
CA TYR A 342 -6.60 3.62 23.90
C TYR A 342 -6.39 2.47 24.89
N THR A 343 -6.45 1.22 24.43
CA THR A 343 -6.31 0.04 25.30
C THR A 343 -4.92 -0.11 25.90
N GLU A 344 -3.87 0.39 25.25
CA GLU A 344 -2.51 0.39 25.82
C GLU A 344 -2.33 1.43 26.94
N LEU A 345 -3.10 2.52 26.93
CA LEU A 345 -3.03 3.58 27.96
C LEU A 345 -3.82 3.21 29.22
N TYR A 346 -4.88 2.45 29.07
CA TYR A 346 -5.91 2.28 30.08
C TYR A 346 -5.60 1.40 31.30
N PRO A 347 -4.66 0.41 31.28
CA PRO A 347 -4.44 -0.38 32.49
C PRO A 347 -4.12 0.45 33.72
N LYS A 348 -3.35 1.55 33.57
CA LYS A 348 -3.05 2.46 34.69
C LYS A 348 -4.22 3.38 35.08
N SER A 349 -4.93 3.92 34.09
CA SER A 349 -6.03 4.84 34.31
C SER A 349 -7.31 4.17 34.79
N LEU A 350 -7.52 2.89 34.48
CA LEU A 350 -8.68 2.13 34.96
C LEU A 350 -8.71 2.01 36.50
N HIS A 351 -7.57 1.82 37.13
CA HIS A 351 -7.50 1.81 38.60
C HIS A 351 -7.91 3.15 39.19
N ASN A 352 -7.36 4.24 38.70
CA ASN A 352 -7.69 5.59 39.19
C ASN A 352 -9.18 5.88 38.96
N ARG A 353 -9.71 5.59 37.78
CA ARG A 353 -11.13 5.80 37.48
C ARG A 353 -12.05 4.92 38.32
N PHE A 354 -11.66 3.70 38.59
CA PHE A 354 -12.43 2.81 39.48
C PHE A 354 -12.48 3.38 40.89
N GLU A 355 -11.34 3.87 41.43
CA GLU A 355 -11.30 4.52 42.74
C GLU A 355 -12.16 5.79 42.79
N GLU A 356 -12.11 6.62 41.74
CA GLU A 356 -12.96 7.82 41.66
C GLU A 356 -14.44 7.49 41.65
N LEU A 357 -14.83 6.47 40.87
CA LEU A 357 -16.21 5.98 40.85
C LEU A 357 -16.66 5.39 42.18
N GLN A 358 -15.76 4.70 42.90
CA GLN A 358 -16.08 4.24 44.24
C GLN A 358 -16.22 5.39 45.25
N ARG A 359 -15.34 6.39 45.18
CA ARG A 359 -15.44 7.59 46.06
C ARG A 359 -16.68 8.40 45.81
N SER A 360 -17.13 8.51 44.53
CA SER A 360 -18.38 9.20 44.19
C SER A 360 -19.61 8.42 44.63
N ARG A 361 -19.61 7.08 44.57
CA ARG A 361 -20.70 6.24 45.10
C ARG A 361 -20.83 6.33 46.62
N ASN A 362 -19.74 6.41 47.32
CA ASN A 362 -19.70 6.53 48.79
C ASN A 362 -20.01 7.95 49.29
N LYS A 363 -20.19 8.94 48.39
CA LYS A 363 -20.57 10.33 48.72
C LYS A 363 -22.04 10.61 48.48
N THR A 364 -22.81 9.65 47.91
CA THR A 364 -24.26 9.79 47.80
C THR A 364 -24.89 9.12 49.02
N PRO A 365 -25.59 9.88 49.91
CA PRO A 365 -26.21 9.35 51.13
C PRO A 365 -27.36 8.39 50.79
#